data_2c7cf5b142ed1dfd08850a98922c5872
#
_entry.id   2c7cf5b142ed1dfd08850a98922c5872
#
_cell.length_a   1.000
_cell.length_b   1.000
_cell.length_c   1.000
_cell.angle_alpha   90.00
_cell.angle_beta   90.00
_cell.angle_gamma   90.00
#
_symmetry.space_group_name_H-M   'P 1'
#
loop_
_entity.id
_entity.type
_entity.pdbx_description
1 polymer ?
#
loop_
_entity_poly.entity_id
_entity_poly.type
_entity_poly.pdbx_seq_one_letter_code
_entity_poly.pdbx_strand_id
1 'polypeptide(L)'
;MRIMATIFSIMLFLTFGQASHASTMVGTDSAIKEIVKKSLDAQVKLSEKERDLKEIHEMLIPYFTSSFMQKFLKENLVKTNYGYQTFGTDFARYYIPFFSYDQYTKVVHYNNKYYVLEKRNLGNEGPVLYTSEYQGVCLVNEDGKWKVENVLYDLPIELIKKMNESDKTGLNKNTVALLAENPFFIGWKHLFNRSFHPII
;
A
#
# COMPACT_ATOMS: atom_id res chain seq x y z
N MET A 1 48.46 -26.43 8.56
CA MET A 1 47.73 -25.42 9.34
C MET A 1 47.19 -24.21 8.54
N ARG A 2 47.83 -23.78 7.46
CA ARG A 2 47.33 -22.61 6.68
C ARG A 2 46.09 -22.87 5.80
N ILE A 3 45.89 -24.10 5.34
CA ILE A 3 44.76 -24.49 4.47
C ILE A 3 43.45 -24.67 5.26
N MET A 4 43.50 -25.09 6.51
CA MET A 4 42.34 -25.26 7.39
C MET A 4 41.72 -23.89 7.79
N ALA A 5 42.51 -22.84 7.93
CA ALA A 5 42.04 -21.50 8.28
C ALA A 5 41.27 -20.82 7.13
N THR A 6 41.63 -21.11 5.86
CA THR A 6 40.94 -20.58 4.70
C THR A 6 39.58 -21.21 4.46
N ILE A 7 39.42 -22.51 4.75
CA ILE A 7 38.14 -23.23 4.63
C ILE A 7 37.15 -22.74 5.67
N PHE A 8 37.59 -22.44 6.89
CA PHE A 8 36.73 -21.91 7.95
C PHE A 8 36.25 -20.48 7.67
N SER A 9 37.09 -19.65 7.02
CA SER A 9 36.72 -18.28 6.61
C SER A 9 35.67 -18.28 5.50
N ILE A 10 35.72 -19.22 4.56
CA ILE A 10 34.71 -19.32 3.46
C ILE A 10 33.35 -19.81 3.98
N MET A 11 33.37 -20.71 5.01
CA MET A 11 32.10 -21.22 5.58
C MET A 11 31.35 -20.18 6.42
N LEU A 12 32.04 -19.17 6.97
CA LEU A 12 31.41 -18.09 7.73
C LEU A 12 30.66 -17.07 6.83
N PHE A 13 31.04 -16.95 5.54
CA PHE A 13 30.39 -16.03 4.60
C PHE A 13 29.06 -16.55 4.01
N LEU A 14 28.78 -17.86 4.14
CA LEU A 14 27.57 -18.47 3.57
C LEU A 14 26.33 -18.39 4.48
N THR A 15 26.47 -17.90 5.72
CA THR A 15 25.34 -17.86 6.68
C THR A 15 24.65 -16.49 6.79
N PHE A 16 25.10 -15.45 6.07
CA PHE A 16 24.53 -14.11 6.16
C PHE A 16 23.49 -13.75 5.07
N GLY A 17 22.98 -14.72 4.32
CA GLY A 17 22.22 -14.50 3.10
C GLY A 17 20.71 -14.72 3.19
N GLN A 18 20.03 -14.68 4.35
CA GLN A 18 18.58 -14.92 4.38
C GLN A 18 17.78 -14.14 5.44
N ALA A 19 17.89 -12.82 5.47
CA ALA A 19 17.01 -12.04 6.34
C ALA A 19 16.63 -10.67 5.78
N SER A 20 15.99 -10.58 4.63
CA SER A 20 15.53 -9.25 4.20
C SER A 20 14.25 -9.12 3.35
N HIS A 21 13.44 -10.16 3.14
CA HIS A 21 12.24 -9.98 2.33
C HIS A 21 11.00 -9.50 3.10
N ALA A 22 10.88 -9.77 4.38
CA ALA A 22 9.69 -9.36 5.16
C ALA A 22 9.75 -7.87 5.60
N SER A 23 10.94 -7.38 5.95
CA SER A 23 11.13 -5.98 6.38
C SER A 23 10.97 -4.99 5.22
N THR A 24 11.36 -5.38 4.00
CA THR A 24 11.25 -4.54 2.81
C THR A 24 9.79 -4.32 2.40
N MET A 25 8.91 -5.32 2.55
CA MET A 25 7.49 -5.22 2.20
C MET A 25 6.74 -4.23 3.10
N VAL A 26 6.94 -4.31 4.42
CA VAL A 26 6.26 -3.40 5.38
C VAL A 26 6.69 -1.95 5.16
N GLY A 27 7.99 -1.70 4.91
CA GLY A 27 8.49 -0.37 4.58
C GLY A 27 7.92 0.18 3.28
N THR A 28 7.73 -0.68 2.28
CA THR A 28 7.14 -0.31 0.99
C THR A 28 5.67 0.07 1.12
N ASP A 29 4.85 -0.71 1.84
CA ASP A 29 3.44 -0.44 2.03
C ASP A 29 3.20 0.91 2.73
N SER A 30 3.97 1.19 3.79
CA SER A 30 3.92 2.48 4.48
C SER A 30 4.31 3.64 3.55
N ALA A 31 5.35 3.46 2.73
CA ALA A 31 5.78 4.47 1.77
C ALA A 31 4.72 4.74 0.70
N ILE A 32 4.05 3.69 0.19
CA ILE A 32 2.97 3.82 -0.79
C ILE A 32 1.75 4.53 -0.19
N LYS A 33 1.34 4.18 1.03
CA LYS A 33 0.27 4.87 1.75
C LYS A 33 0.60 6.36 1.95
N GLU A 34 1.83 6.68 2.31
CA GLU A 34 2.29 8.07 2.48
C GLU A 34 2.25 8.87 1.17
N ILE A 35 2.59 8.27 0.03
CA ILE A 35 2.46 8.91 -1.28
C ILE A 35 0.99 9.25 -1.56
N VAL A 36 0.07 8.32 -1.34
CA VAL A 36 -1.37 8.56 -1.54
C VAL A 36 -1.88 9.66 -0.63
N LYS A 37 -1.46 9.69 0.63
CA LYS A 37 -1.81 10.75 1.58
C LYS A 37 -1.34 12.13 1.10
N LYS A 38 -0.07 12.24 0.69
CA LYS A 38 0.47 13.50 0.13
C LYS A 38 -0.22 13.91 -1.16
N SER A 39 -0.62 12.94 -1.97
CA SER A 39 -1.39 13.19 -3.20
C SER A 39 -2.77 13.79 -2.89
N LEU A 40 -3.46 13.25 -1.88
CA LEU A 40 -4.72 13.81 -1.37
C LEU A 40 -4.51 15.21 -0.82
N ASP A 41 -3.48 15.43 0.01
CA ASP A 41 -3.17 16.74 0.57
C ASP A 41 -2.91 17.79 -0.53
N ALA A 42 -2.25 17.40 -1.62
CA ALA A 42 -2.04 18.27 -2.77
C ALA A 42 -3.36 18.65 -3.47
N GLN A 43 -4.31 17.69 -3.61
CA GLN A 43 -5.66 17.98 -4.14
C GLN A 43 -6.44 18.91 -3.23
N VAL A 44 -6.44 18.66 -1.93
CA VAL A 44 -7.17 19.49 -0.95
C VAL A 44 -6.65 20.94 -0.97
N LYS A 45 -5.34 21.13 -1.03
CA LYS A 45 -4.72 22.46 -1.10
C LYS A 45 -5.17 23.29 -2.31
N LEU A 46 -5.60 22.67 -3.40
CA LEU A 46 -6.14 23.41 -4.57
C LEU A 46 -7.48 24.06 -4.29
N SER A 47 -8.21 23.64 -3.25
CA SER A 47 -9.47 24.25 -2.84
C SER A 47 -9.32 25.38 -1.83
N GLU A 48 -8.12 25.61 -1.28
CA GLU A 48 -7.92 26.58 -0.21
C GLU A 48 -7.83 28.03 -0.73
N LYS A 49 -7.28 28.21 -1.91
CA LYS A 49 -7.11 29.53 -2.55
C LYS A 49 -6.96 29.42 -4.06
N GLU A 50 -7.20 30.53 -4.73
CA GLU A 50 -6.93 30.68 -6.16
C GLU A 50 -5.42 30.65 -6.46
N ARG A 51 -5.05 30.03 -7.59
CA ARG A 51 -3.67 29.87 -8.06
C ARG A 51 -3.57 30.02 -9.57
N ASP A 52 -2.39 30.33 -10.06
CA ASP A 52 -2.12 30.20 -11.48
C ASP A 52 -1.91 28.74 -11.92
N LEU A 53 -2.00 28.45 -13.21
CA LEU A 53 -1.86 27.09 -13.75
C LEU A 53 -0.47 26.50 -13.49
N LYS A 54 0.56 27.32 -13.48
CA LYS A 54 1.93 26.86 -13.24
C LYS A 54 2.08 26.35 -11.80
N GLU A 55 1.64 27.14 -10.82
CA GLU A 55 1.64 26.73 -9.40
C GLU A 55 0.85 25.42 -9.21
N ILE A 56 -0.33 25.30 -9.82
CA ILE A 56 -1.16 24.09 -9.76
C ILE A 56 -0.40 22.86 -10.31
N HIS A 57 0.24 23.01 -11.48
CA HIS A 57 1.01 21.92 -12.07
C HIS A 57 2.19 21.54 -11.20
N GLU A 58 2.95 22.49 -10.68
CA GLU A 58 4.09 22.25 -9.79
C GLU A 58 3.69 21.51 -8.51
N MET A 59 2.51 21.77 -7.98
CA MET A 59 1.95 21.06 -6.83
C MET A 59 1.58 19.61 -7.11
N LEU A 60 1.10 19.31 -8.32
CA LEU A 60 0.56 17.97 -8.67
C LEU A 60 1.59 17.05 -9.34
N ILE A 61 2.54 17.57 -10.11
CA ILE A 61 3.58 16.79 -10.83
C ILE A 61 4.32 15.77 -9.94
N PRO A 62 4.65 16.07 -8.67
CA PRO A 62 5.34 15.09 -7.82
C PRO A 62 4.51 13.83 -7.52
N TYR A 63 3.18 13.93 -7.62
CA TYR A 63 2.26 12.92 -7.12
C TYR A 63 1.41 12.26 -8.20
N PHE A 64 1.16 12.94 -9.32
CA PHE A 64 0.27 12.47 -10.38
C PHE A 64 1.05 12.18 -11.65
N THR A 65 0.62 11.14 -12.38
CA THR A 65 1.03 11.01 -13.78
C THR A 65 0.45 12.16 -14.59
N SER A 66 1.12 12.52 -15.68
CA SER A 66 0.64 13.58 -16.57
C SER A 66 -0.79 13.31 -17.09
N SER A 67 -1.09 12.05 -17.40
CA SER A 67 -2.41 11.63 -17.88
C SER A 67 -3.48 11.79 -16.79
N PHE A 68 -3.20 11.38 -15.56
CA PHE A 68 -4.15 11.51 -14.46
C PHE A 68 -4.37 12.98 -14.07
N MET A 69 -3.30 13.76 -13.99
CA MET A 69 -3.38 15.21 -13.72
C MET A 69 -4.27 15.92 -14.72
N GLN A 70 -4.13 15.65 -16.03
CA GLN A 70 -4.98 16.26 -17.05
C GLN A 70 -6.46 15.92 -16.85
N LYS A 71 -6.78 14.65 -16.57
CA LYS A 71 -8.17 14.22 -16.29
C LYS A 71 -8.74 14.93 -15.06
N PHE A 72 -7.97 14.96 -13.98
CA PHE A 72 -8.36 15.60 -12.74
C PHE A 72 -8.62 17.11 -12.92
N LEU A 73 -7.69 17.83 -13.56
CA LEU A 73 -7.82 19.27 -13.79
C LEU A 73 -8.97 19.59 -14.74
N LYS A 74 -9.16 18.80 -15.80
CA LYS A 74 -10.27 18.99 -16.74
C LYS A 74 -11.64 18.93 -16.06
N GLU A 75 -11.81 18.02 -15.11
CA GLU A 75 -13.10 17.80 -14.44
C GLU A 75 -13.33 18.75 -13.25
N ASN A 76 -12.27 19.17 -12.57
CA ASN A 76 -12.41 19.80 -11.26
C ASN A 76 -11.91 21.24 -11.19
N LEU A 77 -11.09 21.67 -12.16
CA LEU A 77 -10.52 23.01 -12.12
C LEU A 77 -11.49 24.06 -12.67
N VAL A 78 -11.79 25.04 -11.87
CA VAL A 78 -12.67 26.15 -12.23
C VAL A 78 -11.85 27.43 -12.37
N LYS A 79 -12.05 28.17 -13.46
CA LYS A 79 -11.48 29.50 -13.67
C LYS A 79 -12.26 30.51 -12.83
N THR A 80 -11.55 31.32 -12.09
CA THR A 80 -12.08 32.40 -11.25
C THR A 80 -11.63 33.76 -11.79
N ASN A 81 -11.90 34.82 -11.06
CA ASN A 81 -11.50 36.17 -11.46
C ASN A 81 -9.96 36.39 -11.32
N TYR A 82 -9.31 35.67 -10.42
CA TYR A 82 -7.90 35.91 -10.08
C TYR A 82 -7.00 34.70 -10.35
N GLY A 83 -7.55 33.61 -10.89
CA GLY A 83 -6.79 32.40 -11.17
C GLY A 83 -7.66 31.19 -11.41
N TYR A 84 -7.28 30.09 -10.78
CA TYR A 84 -7.98 28.81 -10.84
C TYR A 84 -8.05 28.20 -9.46
N GLN A 85 -9.14 27.48 -9.19
CA GLN A 85 -9.38 26.80 -7.92
C GLN A 85 -10.20 25.52 -8.15
N THR A 86 -10.10 24.53 -7.27
CA THR A 86 -11.03 23.42 -7.24
C THR A 86 -12.06 23.65 -6.14
N PHE A 87 -13.30 23.19 -6.39
CA PHE A 87 -14.36 23.21 -5.38
C PHE A 87 -14.76 21.76 -5.11
N GLY A 88 -14.69 21.35 -3.85
CA GLY A 88 -15.16 20.04 -3.44
C GLY A 88 -16.66 19.92 -3.73
N THR A 89 -17.05 18.81 -4.37
CA THR A 89 -18.44 18.41 -4.56
C THR A 89 -18.64 17.00 -4.03
N ASP A 90 -19.84 16.64 -3.66
CA ASP A 90 -20.16 15.28 -3.16
C ASP A 90 -19.86 14.18 -4.20
N PHE A 91 -19.65 14.56 -5.47
CA PHE A 91 -19.41 13.67 -6.61
C PHE A 91 -18.18 14.05 -7.43
N ALA A 92 -17.18 14.66 -6.80
CA ALA A 92 -15.98 15.09 -7.50
C ALA A 92 -15.20 13.89 -8.06
N ARG A 93 -15.24 13.73 -9.40
CA ARG A 93 -14.48 12.69 -10.10
C ARG A 93 -12.99 12.89 -9.94
N TYR A 94 -12.25 11.78 -9.85
CA TYR A 94 -10.80 11.77 -9.75
C TYR A 94 -10.21 12.34 -8.44
N TYR A 95 -11.05 12.64 -7.46
CA TYR A 95 -10.54 12.87 -6.11
C TYR A 95 -10.10 11.57 -5.47
N ILE A 96 -8.92 11.61 -4.87
CA ILE A 96 -8.41 10.49 -4.07
C ILE A 96 -9.36 10.31 -2.88
N PRO A 97 -9.84 9.08 -2.62
CA PRO A 97 -10.72 8.81 -1.49
C PRO A 97 -10.03 9.10 -0.15
N PHE A 98 -10.80 9.50 0.83
CA PHE A 98 -10.35 9.54 2.21
C PHE A 98 -10.24 8.11 2.74
N PHE A 99 -9.02 7.62 2.87
CA PHE A 99 -8.72 6.34 3.49
C PHE A 99 -8.54 6.51 5.00
N SER A 100 -8.86 5.46 5.78
CA SER A 100 -8.60 5.42 7.22
C SER A 100 -7.11 5.30 7.54
N TYR A 101 -6.32 4.75 6.59
CA TYR A 101 -4.88 4.45 6.72
C TYR A 101 -4.54 3.52 7.89
N ASP A 102 -5.50 2.76 8.36
CA ASP A 102 -5.36 1.75 9.40
C ASP A 102 -5.12 0.34 8.81
N GLN A 103 -5.45 -0.68 9.59
CA GLN A 103 -5.34 -2.09 9.20
C GLN A 103 -6.28 -2.50 8.05
N TYR A 104 -7.33 -1.74 7.78
CA TYR A 104 -8.29 -1.99 6.70
C TYR A 104 -7.85 -1.40 5.36
N THR A 105 -6.95 -0.43 5.37
CA THR A 105 -6.32 0.10 4.16
C THR A 105 -5.21 -0.84 3.70
N LYS A 106 -5.42 -1.55 2.60
CA LYS A 106 -4.51 -2.56 2.05
C LYS A 106 -3.68 -2.01 0.91
N VAL A 107 -2.42 -2.43 0.83
CA VAL A 107 -1.55 -2.18 -0.32
C VAL A 107 -1.37 -3.50 -1.06
N VAL A 108 -1.71 -3.52 -2.35
CA VAL A 108 -1.58 -4.68 -3.21
C VAL A 108 -0.62 -4.36 -4.35
N HIS A 109 0.43 -5.16 -4.51
CA HIS A 109 1.31 -5.09 -5.68
C HIS A 109 0.84 -6.10 -6.73
N TYR A 110 0.47 -5.60 -7.91
CA TYR A 110 -0.03 -6.42 -9.01
C TYR A 110 0.28 -5.78 -10.36
N ASN A 111 0.82 -6.57 -11.31
CA ASN A 111 1.19 -6.12 -12.66
C ASN A 111 2.05 -4.85 -12.67
N ASN A 112 3.13 -4.82 -11.89
CA ASN A 112 4.06 -3.69 -11.73
C ASN A 112 3.40 -2.37 -11.30
N LYS A 113 2.22 -2.45 -10.67
CA LYS A 113 1.50 -1.32 -10.08
C LYS A 113 1.24 -1.57 -8.61
N TYR A 114 1.14 -0.50 -7.84
CA TYR A 114 0.60 -0.56 -6.50
C TYR A 114 -0.85 -0.10 -6.50
N TYR A 115 -1.63 -0.74 -5.66
CA TYR A 115 -3.02 -0.40 -5.41
C TYR A 115 -3.20 -0.18 -3.91
N VAL A 116 -3.71 0.99 -3.54
CA VAL A 116 -4.17 1.25 -2.17
C VAL A 116 -5.68 1.08 -2.18
N LEU A 117 -6.18 0.13 -1.40
CA LEU A 117 -7.56 -0.35 -1.44
C LEU A 117 -8.14 -0.33 -0.02
N GLU A 118 -9.41 0.04 0.08
CA GLU A 118 -10.13 0.01 1.34
C GLU A 118 -11.60 -0.31 1.11
N LYS A 119 -12.17 -1.12 2.00
CA LYS A 119 -13.62 -1.36 2.00
C LYS A 119 -14.31 -0.12 2.54
N ARG A 120 -15.28 0.41 1.78
CA ARG A 120 -16.09 1.54 2.23
C ARG A 120 -16.96 1.14 3.42
N ASN A 121 -17.03 2.01 4.40
CA ASN A 121 -18.08 1.88 5.41
C ASN A 121 -19.36 2.46 4.82
N LEU A 122 -20.10 1.63 4.10
CA LEU A 122 -21.41 1.98 3.56
C LEU A 122 -22.40 1.99 4.73
N GLY A 123 -22.44 3.10 5.47
CA GLY A 123 -23.58 3.36 6.33
C GLY A 123 -24.86 3.35 5.48
N ASN A 124 -25.95 2.79 5.99
CA ASN A 124 -27.23 2.70 5.28
C ASN A 124 -27.91 4.07 5.04
N GLU A 125 -27.23 5.17 5.32
CA GLU A 125 -27.76 6.51 5.33
C GLU A 125 -26.90 7.44 4.47
N GLY A 126 -27.23 7.54 3.18
CA GLY A 126 -26.61 8.51 2.31
C GLY A 126 -27.33 8.60 0.96
N PRO A 127 -27.32 9.78 0.31
CA PRO A 127 -28.00 10.00 -0.98
C PRO A 127 -27.27 9.31 -2.15
N VAL A 128 -26.12 8.68 -1.91
CA VAL A 128 -25.26 8.09 -2.93
C VAL A 128 -25.30 6.58 -2.87
N LEU A 129 -25.82 5.95 -3.91
CA LEU A 129 -25.69 4.51 -4.14
C LEU A 129 -24.31 4.25 -4.77
N TYR A 130 -23.36 3.77 -3.98
CA TYR A 130 -22.11 3.24 -4.51
C TYR A 130 -22.33 1.85 -5.09
N THR A 131 -21.88 1.62 -6.30
CA THR A 131 -21.97 0.32 -6.97
C THR A 131 -20.95 -0.68 -6.43
N SER A 132 -19.88 -0.20 -5.79
CA SER A 132 -18.82 -1.03 -5.22
C SER A 132 -18.64 -0.80 -3.72
N GLU A 133 -18.46 -1.91 -2.99
CA GLU A 133 -18.11 -1.88 -1.57
C GLU A 133 -16.66 -1.40 -1.32
N TYR A 134 -15.87 -1.22 -2.36
CA TYR A 134 -14.46 -0.87 -2.26
C TYR A 134 -14.17 0.44 -2.96
N GLN A 135 -13.14 1.11 -2.47
CA GLN A 135 -12.52 2.26 -3.10
C GLN A 135 -11.02 2.02 -3.24
N GLY A 136 -10.39 2.63 -4.21
CA GLY A 136 -8.97 2.40 -4.43
C GLY A 136 -8.28 3.48 -5.24
N VAL A 137 -6.95 3.45 -5.17
CA VAL A 137 -6.04 4.27 -5.95
C VAL A 137 -4.98 3.37 -6.58
N CYS A 138 -4.74 3.56 -7.87
CA CYS A 138 -3.69 2.88 -8.63
C CYS A 138 -2.48 3.81 -8.75
N LEU A 139 -1.29 3.27 -8.44
CA LEU A 139 -0.02 3.97 -8.61
C LEU A 139 0.86 3.21 -9.61
N VAL A 140 1.60 3.97 -10.42
CA VAL A 140 2.63 3.47 -11.33
C VAL A 140 3.97 4.12 -11.05
N ASN A 141 5.04 3.45 -11.43
CA ASN A 141 6.37 4.04 -11.39
C ASN A 141 6.61 4.83 -12.68
N GLU A 142 6.81 6.13 -12.55
CA GLU A 142 7.17 7.04 -13.64
C GLU A 142 8.49 7.72 -13.26
N ASP A 143 9.53 7.46 -14.02
CA ASP A 143 10.89 8.01 -13.79
C ASP A 143 11.44 7.74 -12.38
N GLY A 144 11.24 6.53 -11.87
CA GLY A 144 11.70 6.11 -10.55
C GLY A 144 10.83 6.61 -9.38
N LYS A 145 9.73 7.29 -9.66
CA LYS A 145 8.79 7.80 -8.64
C LYS A 145 7.41 7.16 -8.78
N TRP A 146 6.85 6.73 -7.66
CA TRP A 146 5.47 6.24 -7.64
C TRP A 146 4.51 7.42 -7.68
N LYS A 147 3.59 7.40 -8.65
CA LYS A 147 2.61 8.44 -8.89
C LYS A 147 1.22 7.84 -9.07
N VAL A 148 0.20 8.58 -8.67
CA VAL A 148 -1.20 8.21 -8.91
C VAL A 148 -1.50 8.25 -10.40
N GLU A 149 -1.99 7.13 -10.92
CA GLU A 149 -2.43 6.95 -12.32
C GLU A 149 -3.95 6.96 -12.43
N ASN A 150 -4.65 6.46 -11.42
CA ASN A 150 -6.11 6.40 -11.47
C ASN A 150 -6.73 6.28 -10.07
N VAL A 151 -7.98 6.72 -9.96
CA VAL A 151 -8.88 6.44 -8.84
C VAL A 151 -9.86 5.36 -9.27
N LEU A 152 -10.04 4.34 -8.45
CA LEU A 152 -10.87 3.18 -8.74
C LEU A 152 -12.17 3.28 -7.93
N TYR A 153 -13.28 3.38 -8.63
CA TYR A 153 -14.62 3.34 -8.05
C TYR A 153 -15.20 1.93 -8.00
N ASP A 154 -14.79 1.09 -8.95
CA ASP A 154 -15.07 -0.34 -9.03
C ASP A 154 -13.75 -1.11 -9.09
N LEU A 155 -13.61 -2.14 -8.26
CA LEU A 155 -12.41 -2.94 -8.23
C LEU A 155 -12.57 -4.17 -9.14
N PRO A 156 -11.57 -4.45 -10.01
CA PRO A 156 -11.49 -5.73 -10.69
C PRO A 156 -11.46 -6.89 -9.70
N ILE A 157 -12.14 -7.98 -10.06
CA ILE A 157 -12.25 -9.19 -9.22
C ILE A 157 -10.86 -9.75 -8.83
N GLU A 158 -9.87 -9.62 -9.71
CA GLU A 158 -8.50 -10.06 -9.47
C GLU A 158 -7.83 -9.28 -8.33
N LEU A 159 -8.09 -7.98 -8.22
CA LEU A 159 -7.57 -7.15 -7.11
C LEU A 159 -8.24 -7.52 -5.79
N ILE A 160 -9.54 -7.79 -5.79
CA ILE A 160 -10.26 -8.24 -4.60
C ILE A 160 -9.72 -9.60 -4.12
N LYS A 161 -9.44 -10.54 -5.05
CA LYS A 161 -8.79 -11.81 -4.71
C LYS A 161 -7.41 -11.60 -4.10
N LYS A 162 -6.58 -10.77 -4.71
CA LYS A 162 -5.23 -10.46 -4.21
C LYS A 162 -5.24 -9.80 -2.84
N MET A 163 -6.17 -8.89 -2.60
CA MET A 163 -6.38 -8.27 -1.29
C MET A 163 -6.72 -9.31 -0.22
N ASN A 164 -7.65 -10.23 -0.53
CA ASN A 164 -8.06 -11.30 0.40
C ASN A 164 -6.95 -12.34 0.63
N GLU A 165 -6.10 -12.61 -0.36
CA GLU A 165 -4.93 -13.48 -0.22
C GLU A 165 -3.89 -12.87 0.72
N SER A 166 -3.65 -11.57 0.63
CA SER A 166 -2.72 -10.86 1.51
C SER A 166 -3.17 -10.88 2.98
N ASP A 167 -4.47 -10.80 3.23
CA ASP A 167 -5.05 -10.92 4.57
C ASP A 167 -4.81 -12.31 5.20
N LYS A 168 -5.00 -13.38 4.44
CA LYS A 168 -4.75 -14.75 4.90
C LYS A 168 -3.27 -14.98 5.24
N THR A 169 -2.37 -14.42 4.45
CA THR A 169 -0.93 -14.55 4.65
C THR A 169 -0.46 -13.74 5.87
N GLY A 170 -1.04 -12.58 6.10
CA GLY A 170 -0.79 -11.75 7.29
C GLY A 170 -1.27 -12.40 8.58
N LEU A 171 -2.47 -12.99 8.56
CA LEU A 171 -3.04 -13.69 9.71
C LEU A 171 -2.19 -14.92 10.10
N ASN A 172 -1.72 -15.69 9.11
CA ASN A 172 -0.91 -16.89 9.35
C ASN A 172 0.48 -16.51 9.92
N LYS A 173 1.11 -15.44 9.45
CA LYS A 173 2.40 -14.98 9.99
C LYS A 173 2.29 -14.49 11.43
N ASN A 174 1.25 -13.71 11.76
CA ASN A 174 1.04 -13.23 13.12
C ASN A 174 0.67 -14.36 14.08
N THR A 175 -0.12 -15.33 13.65
CA THR A 175 -0.48 -16.49 14.46
C THR A 175 0.72 -17.38 14.72
N VAL A 176 1.57 -17.63 13.70
CA VAL A 176 2.80 -18.42 13.85
C VAL A 176 3.83 -17.68 14.74
N ALA A 177 3.97 -16.37 14.61
CA ALA A 177 4.86 -15.58 15.47
C ALA A 177 4.40 -15.60 16.93
N LEU A 178 3.09 -15.39 17.19
CA LEU A 178 2.52 -15.48 18.54
C LEU A 178 2.66 -16.87 19.17
N LEU A 179 2.55 -17.93 18.38
CA LEU A 179 2.76 -19.30 18.85
C LEU A 179 4.25 -19.60 19.09
N ALA A 180 5.16 -19.00 18.32
CA ALA A 180 6.60 -19.17 18.49
C ALA A 180 7.14 -18.44 19.72
N GLU A 181 6.52 -17.33 20.15
CA GLU A 181 6.91 -16.57 21.34
C GLU A 181 6.21 -17.00 22.61
N ASN A 182 5.24 -17.93 22.54
CA ASN A 182 4.52 -18.40 23.71
C ASN A 182 5.36 -19.47 24.45
N PRO A 183 5.84 -19.19 25.69
CA PRO A 183 6.70 -20.12 26.45
C PRO A 183 6.05 -21.49 26.71
N PHE A 184 4.73 -21.60 26.64
CA PHE A 184 4.00 -22.87 26.76
C PHE A 184 4.29 -23.82 25.59
N PHE A 185 4.52 -23.32 24.37
CA PHE A 185 4.82 -24.15 23.20
C PHE A 185 6.30 -24.53 23.08
N ILE A 186 7.21 -23.74 23.67
CA ILE A 186 8.65 -24.07 23.70
C ILE A 186 8.89 -25.33 24.54
N GLY A 187 8.14 -25.53 25.63
CA GLY A 187 8.24 -26.71 26.47
C GLY A 187 7.82 -28.03 25.79
N TRP A 188 6.86 -27.97 24.84
CA TRP A 188 6.34 -29.17 24.17
C TRP A 188 7.31 -29.73 23.13
N LYS A 189 8.10 -28.92 22.46
CA LYS A 189 9.15 -29.37 21.52
C LYS A 189 10.19 -30.25 22.18
N HIS A 190 10.51 -29.99 23.43
CA HIS A 190 11.48 -30.80 24.19
C HIS A 190 10.90 -32.16 24.69
N LEU A 191 9.57 -32.24 24.84
CA LEU A 191 8.90 -33.48 25.26
C LEU A 191 8.73 -34.49 24.13
N PHE A 192 8.49 -34.03 22.91
CA PHE A 192 8.31 -34.93 21.75
C PHE A 192 9.62 -35.46 21.15
N ASN A 193 10.75 -34.80 21.40
CA ASN A 193 12.06 -35.24 20.86
C ASN A 193 12.75 -36.31 21.70
N ARG A 194 12.12 -36.83 22.79
CA ARG A 194 12.68 -37.85 23.68
C ARG A 194 12.09 -39.26 23.52
N SER A 195 11.18 -39.48 22.60
CA SER A 195 10.48 -40.77 22.49
C SER A 195 10.52 -41.31 21.07
N PHE A 196 11.66 -41.64 20.54
CA PHE A 196 11.80 -42.65 19.48
C PHE A 196 13.25 -43.16 19.44
N HIS A 197 13.61 -44.09 20.36
CA HIS A 197 14.65 -45.04 20.09
C HIS A 197 13.99 -46.32 19.62
N PRO A 198 14.31 -46.87 18.45
CA PRO A 198 13.87 -48.21 18.08
C PRO A 198 14.66 -49.19 18.91
N ILE A 199 13.94 -50.07 19.60
CA ILE A 199 14.51 -51.28 20.22
C ILE A 199 14.72 -52.27 19.09
N ILE A 200 15.98 -52.71 18.92
CA ILE A 200 16.36 -53.86 18.08
C ILE A 200 16.09 -55.11 18.89
#